data_3bb9f4233950ff734352d33a67d4cf1f
#
_entry.id   3bb9f4233950ff734352d33a67d4cf1f
#
_cell.length_a   1.000
_cell.length_b   1.000
_cell.length_c   1.000
_cell.angle_alpha   90.00
_cell.angle_beta   90.00
_cell.angle_gamma   90.00
#
_symmetry.space_group_name_H-M   'P 1'
#
loop_
_entity.id
_entity.type
_entity.pdbx_description
1 polymer ?
#
loop_
_entity_poly.entity_id
_entity_poly.type
_entity_poly.pdbx_seq_one_letter_code
_entity_poly.pdbx_strand_id
1 'polypeptide(L)'
;YFYRRGSSVHWFYTQPTGNAEYFYNEVLVTPENALNSTYYMMNGFSEGYMGIQQTTSGEHKVLFSVWSPYTTDDPEDIPEEKRVKVLRKGANVTIGEFGNEGSGGQSWLHYNWTAGTVYKALVRVKPDGNGSTVYTGYFYADGEWKLIASFSRPETNTWYKGAYSFLENFDPINSIYPRSVLYKNQWMRLASGEWKEITGAKFSCDDTGRSGLRYDYSGSVDQAKI
;
A
#
# COMPACT_ATOMS: atom_id res chain seq x y z
N TYR A 1 -15.75 19.20 11.91
CA TYR A 1 -15.09 17.97 11.42
C TYR A 1 -15.72 16.66 11.92
N PHE A 2 -16.67 16.72 12.83
CA PHE A 2 -17.41 15.53 13.26
C PHE A 2 -18.11 14.85 12.07
N TYR A 3 -18.04 13.52 12.00
CA TYR A 3 -18.63 12.68 10.94
C TYR A 3 -18.00 12.82 9.54
N ARG A 4 -16.80 13.42 9.43
CA ARG A 4 -16.05 13.44 8.17
C ARG A 4 -14.69 12.78 8.37
N ARG A 5 -14.28 11.94 7.42
CA ARG A 5 -12.92 11.38 7.41
C ARG A 5 -11.89 12.51 7.39
N GLY A 6 -10.73 12.27 7.97
CA GLY A 6 -9.54 13.07 7.71
C GLY A 6 -9.18 13.00 6.21
N SER A 7 -8.53 14.05 5.69
CA SER A 7 -7.99 13.98 4.33
C SER A 7 -6.95 12.87 4.24
N SER A 8 -7.10 11.98 3.26
CA SER A 8 -6.01 11.06 2.91
C SER A 8 -4.89 11.83 2.24
N VAL A 9 -3.67 11.63 2.68
CA VAL A 9 -2.48 12.31 2.16
C VAL A 9 -1.54 11.32 1.49
N HIS A 10 -0.90 11.74 0.40
CA HIS A 10 -0.15 10.86 -0.48
C HIS A 10 1.23 11.42 -0.76
N TRP A 11 2.20 10.50 -0.87
CA TRP A 11 3.49 10.73 -1.49
C TRP A 11 3.57 9.93 -2.79
N PHE A 12 3.65 10.61 -3.94
CA PHE A 12 3.91 10.00 -5.24
C PHE A 12 5.39 10.08 -5.53
N TYR A 13 6.06 8.94 -5.60
CA TYR A 13 7.51 8.85 -5.73
C TYR A 13 7.96 9.02 -7.16
N THR A 14 9.08 9.74 -7.35
CA THR A 14 9.74 9.85 -8.65
C THR A 14 10.51 8.56 -8.93
N GLN A 15 9.99 7.77 -9.87
CA GLN A 15 10.60 6.50 -10.21
C GLN A 15 11.85 6.68 -11.08
N PRO A 16 12.89 5.86 -10.90
CA PRO A 16 14.04 5.84 -11.77
C PRO A 16 13.67 5.39 -13.18
N THR A 17 14.44 5.83 -14.17
CA THR A 17 14.29 5.37 -15.56
C THR A 17 14.60 3.88 -15.68
N GLY A 18 13.80 3.16 -16.45
CA GLY A 18 13.93 1.73 -16.70
C GLY A 18 12.81 0.91 -16.07
N ASN A 19 12.84 -0.39 -16.32
CA ASN A 19 11.86 -1.32 -15.79
C ASN A 19 12.15 -1.61 -14.31
N ALA A 20 11.38 -1.03 -13.41
CA ALA A 20 11.47 -1.32 -11.98
C ALA A 20 10.77 -2.64 -11.67
N GLU A 21 11.44 -3.54 -10.96
CA GLU A 21 10.89 -4.85 -10.57
C GLU A 21 10.45 -4.86 -9.10
N TYR A 22 11.18 -4.17 -8.21
CA TYR A 22 10.87 -4.12 -6.78
C TYR A 22 10.79 -2.69 -6.28
N PHE A 23 9.92 -2.48 -5.30
CA PHE A 23 9.88 -1.28 -4.47
C PHE A 23 9.99 -1.67 -3.00
N TYR A 24 11.01 -1.15 -2.35
CA TYR A 24 11.27 -1.26 -0.91
C TYR A 24 10.90 0.04 -0.21
N ASN A 25 10.24 -0.05 0.94
CA ASN A 25 9.88 1.10 1.77
C ASN A 25 9.87 0.71 3.24
N GLU A 26 10.15 1.68 4.10
CA GLU A 26 10.06 1.55 5.54
C GLU A 26 8.98 2.48 6.10
N VAL A 27 8.31 2.03 7.17
CA VAL A 27 7.30 2.82 7.88
C VAL A 27 7.61 2.85 9.37
N LEU A 28 7.42 4.02 9.96
CA LEU A 28 7.42 4.22 11.40
C LEU A 28 6.14 4.96 11.81
N VAL A 29 5.32 4.31 12.63
CA VAL A 29 4.16 4.90 13.31
C VAL A 29 4.56 5.11 14.76
N THR A 30 4.54 6.35 15.23
CA THR A 30 4.86 6.62 16.64
C THR A 30 3.67 6.29 17.55
N PRO A 31 3.86 6.05 18.86
CA PRO A 31 2.78 5.62 19.76
C PRO A 31 1.55 6.53 19.75
N GLU A 32 1.73 7.84 19.73
CA GLU A 32 0.65 8.82 19.71
C GLU A 32 -0.13 8.87 18.38
N ASN A 33 0.42 8.28 17.33
CA ASN A 33 -0.18 8.23 15.99
C ASN A 33 -0.76 6.86 15.63
N ALA A 34 -0.65 5.86 16.51
CA ALA A 34 -1.26 4.55 16.35
C ALA A 34 -2.74 4.62 16.75
N LEU A 35 -3.58 5.01 15.79
CA LEU A 35 -5.01 5.25 16.00
C LEU A 35 -5.86 4.25 15.22
N ASN A 36 -6.99 3.86 15.82
CA ASN A 36 -7.98 3.05 15.14
C ASN A 36 -8.45 3.69 13.83
N SER A 37 -8.94 2.88 12.92
CA SER A 37 -9.45 3.31 11.62
C SER A 37 -8.40 4.03 10.78
N THR A 38 -7.16 3.55 10.85
CA THR A 38 -6.04 4.17 10.12
C THR A 38 -5.31 3.14 9.27
N TYR A 39 -5.08 3.50 8.00
CA TYR A 39 -4.25 2.76 7.07
C TYR A 39 -2.96 3.53 6.77
N TYR A 40 -1.86 2.93 7.11
CA TYR A 40 -0.49 3.40 6.84
C TYR A 40 0.02 2.61 5.63
N MET A 41 -0.43 3.01 4.43
CA MET A 41 -0.09 2.31 3.20
C MET A 41 1.33 2.63 2.77
N MET A 42 2.15 1.60 2.63
CA MET A 42 3.59 1.70 2.40
C MET A 42 3.93 1.69 0.91
N ASN A 43 3.50 0.67 0.20
CA ASN A 43 3.89 0.38 -1.18
C ASN A 43 2.66 0.32 -2.06
N GLY A 44 2.30 1.46 -2.65
CA GLY A 44 1.28 1.54 -3.69
C GLY A 44 1.91 1.40 -5.08
N PHE A 45 1.16 0.85 -6.00
CA PHE A 45 1.48 0.71 -7.41
C PHE A 45 0.19 0.86 -8.23
N SER A 46 0.29 1.03 -9.53
CA SER A 46 -0.88 1.33 -10.38
C SER A 46 -2.05 0.36 -10.21
N GLU A 47 -1.78 -0.90 -9.90
CA GLU A 47 -2.78 -1.97 -9.84
C GLU A 47 -3.07 -2.47 -8.43
N GLY A 48 -2.53 -1.82 -7.37
CA GLY A 48 -2.77 -2.26 -6.00
C GLY A 48 -1.91 -1.58 -4.94
N TYR A 49 -1.89 -2.16 -3.75
CA TYR A 49 -1.23 -1.56 -2.59
C TYR A 49 -0.90 -2.58 -1.50
N MET A 50 0.08 -2.24 -0.67
CA MET A 50 0.48 -2.98 0.53
C MET A 50 0.80 -2.02 1.68
N GLY A 51 0.39 -2.36 2.90
CA GLY A 51 0.73 -1.58 4.09
C GLY A 51 0.24 -2.20 5.39
N ILE A 52 0.35 -1.45 6.48
CA ILE A 52 -0.13 -1.83 7.80
C ILE A 52 -1.37 -1.03 8.17
N GLN A 53 -2.31 -1.67 8.84
CA GLN A 53 -3.58 -1.09 9.22
C GLN A 53 -3.86 -1.32 10.70
N GLN A 54 -4.48 -0.33 11.35
CA GLN A 54 -5.21 -0.50 12.60
C GLN A 54 -6.71 -0.35 12.32
N THR A 55 -7.45 -1.44 12.54
CA THR A 55 -8.88 -1.52 12.23
C THR A 55 -9.71 -0.62 13.16
N THR A 56 -11.01 -0.51 12.89
CA THR A 56 -11.93 0.22 13.77
C THR A 56 -12.03 -0.42 15.16
N SER A 57 -11.90 -1.74 15.24
CA SER A 57 -11.85 -2.50 16.51
C SER A 57 -10.51 -2.46 17.21
N GLY A 58 -9.47 -1.88 16.59
CA GLY A 58 -8.11 -1.81 17.14
C GLY A 58 -7.22 -2.99 16.77
N GLU A 59 -7.68 -3.92 15.94
CA GLU A 59 -6.83 -5.02 15.44
C GLU A 59 -5.76 -4.49 14.48
N HIS A 60 -4.57 -5.08 14.53
CA HIS A 60 -3.48 -4.78 13.64
C HIS A 60 -3.37 -5.80 12.51
N LYS A 61 -3.20 -5.30 11.28
CA LYS A 61 -3.10 -6.13 10.06
C LYS A 61 -2.00 -5.63 9.14
N VAL A 62 -1.46 -6.56 8.37
CA VAL A 62 -0.73 -6.26 7.13
C VAL A 62 -1.67 -6.60 5.98
N LEU A 63 -1.90 -5.66 5.07
CA LEU A 63 -2.77 -5.82 3.89
C LEU A 63 -1.93 -5.80 2.61
N PHE A 64 -2.31 -6.64 1.66
CA PHE A 64 -1.79 -6.60 0.29
C PHE A 64 -2.92 -6.93 -0.68
N SER A 65 -3.23 -6.01 -1.61
CA SER A 65 -4.36 -6.09 -2.53
C SER A 65 -3.96 -5.75 -3.95
N VAL A 66 -4.60 -6.40 -4.91
CA VAL A 66 -4.41 -6.17 -6.35
C VAL A 66 -5.78 -6.08 -7.02
N TRP A 67 -6.09 -4.96 -7.71
CA TRP A 67 -7.32 -4.81 -8.49
C TRP A 67 -7.34 -5.72 -9.70
N SER A 68 -8.50 -6.30 -10.00
CA SER A 68 -8.76 -7.01 -11.25
C SER A 68 -8.81 -6.02 -12.44
N PRO A 69 -8.46 -6.46 -13.67
CA PRO A 69 -8.56 -5.61 -14.86
C PRO A 69 -10.03 -5.51 -15.35
N TYR A 70 -10.93 -5.20 -14.43
CA TYR A 70 -12.37 -5.05 -14.68
C TYR A 70 -12.95 -4.00 -13.74
N THR A 71 -13.73 -3.08 -14.29
CA THR A 71 -14.29 -1.97 -13.51
C THR A 71 -15.63 -2.38 -12.93
N THR A 72 -15.65 -2.75 -11.67
CA THR A 72 -16.84 -3.04 -10.87
C THR A 72 -16.52 -2.83 -9.40
N ASP A 73 -17.53 -2.53 -8.59
CA ASP A 73 -17.43 -2.47 -7.13
C ASP A 73 -17.87 -3.78 -6.46
N ASP A 74 -18.43 -4.71 -7.23
CA ASP A 74 -18.83 -6.03 -6.76
C ASP A 74 -17.88 -7.11 -7.31
N PRO A 75 -17.12 -7.81 -6.44
CA PRO A 75 -16.23 -8.86 -6.89
C PRO A 75 -16.93 -10.04 -7.57
N GLU A 76 -18.22 -10.27 -7.30
CA GLU A 76 -19.01 -11.34 -7.93
C GLU A 76 -19.23 -11.06 -9.44
N ASP A 77 -19.23 -9.79 -9.85
CA ASP A 77 -19.39 -9.37 -11.25
C ASP A 77 -18.14 -9.57 -12.11
N ILE A 78 -16.98 -9.89 -11.51
CA ILE A 78 -15.74 -10.03 -12.26
C ILE A 78 -15.78 -11.34 -13.06
N PRO A 79 -15.68 -11.29 -14.43
CA PRO A 79 -15.54 -12.48 -15.24
C PRO A 79 -14.34 -13.35 -14.81
N GLU A 80 -14.49 -14.66 -14.85
CA GLU A 80 -13.46 -15.60 -14.33
C GLU A 80 -12.08 -15.37 -14.99
N GLU A 81 -12.06 -15.08 -16.27
CA GLU A 81 -10.83 -14.81 -17.03
C GLU A 81 -10.14 -13.50 -16.63
N LYS A 82 -10.87 -12.58 -15.95
CA LYS A 82 -10.38 -11.30 -15.45
C LYS A 82 -10.10 -11.29 -13.94
N ARG A 83 -10.39 -12.38 -13.25
CA ARG A 83 -10.12 -12.49 -11.83
C ARG A 83 -8.62 -12.54 -11.55
N VAL A 84 -8.21 -11.81 -10.52
CA VAL A 84 -6.85 -11.94 -9.96
C VAL A 84 -6.74 -13.31 -9.31
N LYS A 85 -5.69 -14.06 -9.66
CA LYS A 85 -5.47 -15.42 -9.16
C LYS A 85 -4.38 -15.44 -8.10
N VAL A 86 -4.64 -16.17 -7.01
CA VAL A 86 -3.65 -16.40 -5.96
C VAL A 86 -2.67 -17.48 -6.44
N LEU A 87 -1.39 -17.13 -6.52
CA LEU A 87 -0.32 -18.10 -6.84
C LEU A 87 0.26 -18.70 -5.58
N ARG A 88 0.46 -17.89 -4.54
CA ARG A 88 1.01 -18.31 -3.24
C ARG A 88 0.48 -17.40 -2.14
N LYS A 89 0.45 -17.93 -0.92
CA LYS A 89 0.24 -17.15 0.30
C LYS A 89 1.25 -17.54 1.38
N GLY A 90 1.56 -16.62 2.26
CA GLY A 90 2.38 -16.86 3.44
C GLY A 90 1.65 -17.66 4.53
N ALA A 91 2.41 -18.10 5.52
CA ALA A 91 1.84 -18.73 6.71
C ALA A 91 0.89 -17.76 7.42
N ASN A 92 -0.26 -18.26 7.88
CA ASN A 92 -1.29 -17.51 8.60
C ASN A 92 -1.89 -16.32 7.83
N VAL A 93 -1.61 -16.19 6.54
CA VAL A 93 -2.23 -15.18 5.67
C VAL A 93 -3.61 -15.67 5.24
N THR A 94 -4.60 -14.82 5.37
CA THR A 94 -5.94 -15.04 4.83
C THR A 94 -6.04 -14.40 3.45
N ILE A 95 -6.72 -15.09 2.54
CA ILE A 95 -7.02 -14.61 1.19
C ILE A 95 -8.52 -14.33 1.11
N GLY A 96 -8.88 -13.25 0.44
CA GLY A 96 -10.25 -12.86 0.15
C GLY A 96 -10.32 -12.02 -1.11
N GLU A 97 -11.48 -11.45 -1.33
CA GLU A 97 -11.75 -10.46 -2.37
C GLU A 97 -12.23 -9.17 -1.71
N PHE A 98 -12.11 -8.06 -2.38
CA PHE A 98 -12.61 -6.76 -1.92
C PHE A 98 -13.48 -6.10 -3.00
N GLY A 99 -14.36 -5.22 -2.57
CA GLY A 99 -15.24 -4.40 -3.40
C GLY A 99 -15.41 -3.00 -2.84
N ASN A 100 -16.33 -2.22 -3.42
CA ASN A 100 -16.67 -0.83 -3.09
C ASN A 100 -15.60 0.24 -3.41
N GLU A 101 -14.43 -0.16 -3.89
CA GLU A 101 -13.35 0.74 -4.33
C GLU A 101 -12.67 0.17 -5.58
N GLY A 102 -13.50 -0.31 -6.53
CA GLY A 102 -13.08 -1.32 -7.48
C GLY A 102 -13.03 -2.69 -6.81
N SER A 103 -12.69 -3.73 -7.54
CA SER A 103 -12.70 -5.11 -7.03
C SER A 103 -11.43 -5.87 -7.41
N GLY A 104 -11.06 -6.84 -6.60
CA GLY A 104 -9.88 -7.66 -6.86
C GLY A 104 -9.52 -8.61 -5.74
N GLY A 105 -8.32 -9.18 -5.82
CA GLY A 105 -7.78 -10.08 -4.82
C GLY A 105 -7.20 -9.32 -3.62
N GLN A 106 -7.52 -9.79 -2.43
CA GLN A 106 -7.01 -9.24 -1.17
C GLN A 106 -6.36 -10.32 -0.33
N SER A 107 -5.34 -9.94 0.40
CA SER A 107 -4.73 -10.76 1.43
C SER A 107 -4.46 -9.96 2.70
N TRP A 108 -4.58 -10.62 3.85
CA TRP A 108 -4.20 -9.99 5.11
C TRP A 108 -3.57 -11.00 6.08
N LEU A 109 -2.63 -10.48 6.84
CA LEU A 109 -2.01 -11.14 7.97
C LEU A 109 -2.41 -10.40 9.25
N HIS A 110 -3.05 -11.08 10.19
CA HIS A 110 -3.17 -10.56 11.55
C HIS A 110 -1.78 -10.56 12.19
N TYR A 111 -1.19 -9.40 12.31
CA TYR A 111 0.13 -9.20 12.89
C TYR A 111 0.08 -8.00 13.81
N ASN A 112 0.35 -8.23 15.09
CA ASN A 112 0.28 -7.20 16.12
C ASN A 112 1.53 -6.30 16.08
N TRP A 113 1.64 -5.52 14.98
CA TRP A 113 2.73 -4.55 14.85
C TRP A 113 2.68 -3.52 15.98
N THR A 114 3.87 -3.12 16.46
CA THR A 114 4.03 -2.23 17.60
C THR A 114 4.45 -0.84 17.14
N ALA A 115 3.75 0.18 17.63
CA ALA A 115 4.14 1.57 17.42
C ALA A 115 5.55 1.85 17.98
N GLY A 116 6.29 2.74 17.33
CA GLY A 116 7.70 2.99 17.66
C GLY A 116 8.68 2.03 16.99
N THR A 117 8.19 0.99 16.30
CA THR A 117 9.01 0.04 15.55
C THR A 117 9.02 0.37 14.07
N VAL A 118 10.20 0.28 13.44
CA VAL A 118 10.32 0.42 11.97
C VAL A 118 10.00 -0.91 11.31
N TYR A 119 8.97 -0.92 10.48
CA TYR A 119 8.63 -2.07 9.64
C TYR A 119 9.04 -1.82 8.19
N LYS A 120 9.28 -2.91 7.45
CA LYS A 120 9.76 -2.85 6.06
C LYS A 120 8.82 -3.64 5.17
N ALA A 121 8.52 -3.07 4.00
CA ALA A 121 7.76 -3.74 2.97
C ALA A 121 8.57 -3.81 1.67
N LEU A 122 8.39 -4.89 0.94
CA LEU A 122 8.97 -5.11 -0.37
C LEU A 122 7.87 -5.66 -1.28
N VAL A 123 7.57 -4.97 -2.36
CA VAL A 123 6.63 -5.44 -3.38
C VAL A 123 7.39 -5.66 -4.68
N ARG A 124 7.19 -6.84 -5.26
CA ARG A 124 7.70 -7.20 -6.58
C ARG A 124 6.57 -7.16 -7.59
N VAL A 125 6.82 -6.54 -8.74
CA VAL A 125 5.92 -6.52 -9.89
C VAL A 125 6.70 -6.94 -11.12
N LYS A 126 6.28 -8.04 -11.75
CA LYS A 126 6.99 -8.58 -12.91
C LYS A 126 6.00 -9.20 -13.91
N PRO A 127 6.05 -8.83 -15.20
CA PRO A 127 5.30 -9.54 -16.23
C PRO A 127 5.78 -10.99 -16.34
N ASP A 128 4.84 -11.92 -16.55
CA ASP A 128 5.13 -13.36 -16.66
C ASP A 128 5.54 -13.78 -18.08
N GLY A 129 5.38 -12.87 -19.05
CA GLY A 129 5.64 -13.14 -20.46
C GLY A 129 4.48 -13.84 -21.21
N ASN A 130 3.37 -14.12 -20.51
CA ASN A 130 2.21 -14.83 -21.06
C ASN A 130 0.90 -14.02 -20.92
N GLY A 131 1.00 -12.69 -20.86
CA GLY A 131 -0.16 -11.79 -20.81
C GLY A 131 -0.65 -11.48 -19.39
N SER A 132 0.05 -11.94 -18.36
CA SER A 132 -0.24 -11.58 -16.97
C SER A 132 0.96 -10.91 -16.30
N THR A 133 0.69 -10.22 -15.20
CA THR A 133 1.72 -9.66 -14.32
C THR A 133 1.59 -10.28 -12.93
N VAL A 134 2.72 -10.66 -12.36
CA VAL A 134 2.80 -11.24 -11.02
C VAL A 134 3.18 -10.15 -10.02
N TYR A 135 2.37 -10.01 -8.98
CA TYR A 135 2.53 -9.08 -7.86
C TYR A 135 2.80 -9.89 -6.60
N THR A 136 3.91 -9.64 -5.93
CA THR A 136 4.27 -10.37 -4.71
C THR A 136 4.64 -9.40 -3.60
N GLY A 137 3.96 -9.50 -2.46
CA GLY A 137 4.18 -8.68 -1.27
C GLY A 137 4.95 -9.43 -0.20
N TYR A 138 5.96 -8.79 0.37
CA TYR A 138 6.75 -9.27 1.50
C TYR A 138 6.77 -8.23 2.61
N PHE A 139 6.69 -8.69 3.85
CA PHE A 139 6.76 -7.86 5.04
C PHE A 139 7.86 -8.35 5.97
N TYR A 140 8.74 -7.45 6.42
CA TYR A 140 9.81 -7.78 7.36
C TYR A 140 9.36 -7.55 8.79
N ALA A 141 9.32 -8.62 9.56
CA ALA A 141 8.95 -8.63 10.96
C ALA A 141 9.60 -9.82 11.67
N ASP A 142 9.84 -9.70 12.96
CA ASP A 142 10.44 -10.75 13.80
C ASP A 142 11.81 -11.25 13.29
N GLY A 143 12.57 -10.34 12.66
CA GLY A 143 13.91 -10.68 12.13
C GLY A 143 13.93 -11.36 10.76
N GLU A 144 12.79 -11.56 10.10
CA GLU A 144 12.70 -12.27 8.83
C GLU A 144 11.73 -11.62 7.83
N TRP A 145 11.90 -11.92 6.55
CA TRP A 145 10.96 -11.59 5.50
C TRP A 145 9.83 -12.62 5.45
N LYS A 146 8.60 -12.17 5.67
CA LYS A 146 7.39 -12.97 5.57
C LYS A 146 6.74 -12.74 4.20
N LEU A 147 6.48 -13.80 3.44
CA LEU A 147 5.61 -13.71 2.27
C LEU A 147 4.20 -13.35 2.75
N ILE A 148 3.59 -12.33 2.17
CA ILE A 148 2.16 -12.06 2.37
C ILE A 148 1.38 -12.83 1.31
N ALA A 149 1.45 -12.43 0.05
CA ALA A 149 0.83 -13.17 -1.03
C ALA A 149 1.56 -12.92 -2.35
N SER A 150 1.29 -13.78 -3.33
CA SER A 150 1.64 -13.59 -4.72
C SER A 150 0.38 -13.75 -5.56
N PHE A 151 0.04 -12.71 -6.32
CA PHE A 151 -1.13 -12.65 -7.19
C PHE A 151 -0.70 -12.59 -8.65
N SER A 152 -1.45 -13.27 -9.53
CA SER A 152 -1.38 -13.08 -10.97
C SER A 152 -2.57 -12.24 -11.43
N ARG A 153 -2.30 -11.13 -12.08
CA ARG A 153 -3.31 -10.25 -12.68
C ARG A 153 -3.32 -10.49 -14.20
N PRO A 154 -4.40 -11.01 -14.75
CA PRO A 154 -4.51 -11.25 -16.20
C PRO A 154 -4.59 -9.94 -17.00
N GLU A 155 -4.55 -10.03 -18.29
CA GLU A 155 -4.65 -8.90 -19.25
C GLU A 155 -3.69 -7.73 -18.86
N THR A 156 -2.53 -8.07 -18.30
CA THR A 156 -1.59 -7.10 -17.75
C THR A 156 -0.18 -7.46 -18.12
N ASN A 157 0.53 -6.52 -18.73
CA ASN A 157 1.95 -6.69 -19.07
C ASN A 157 2.71 -5.45 -18.62
N THR A 158 3.09 -5.40 -17.35
CA THR A 158 3.73 -4.22 -16.76
C THR A 158 4.80 -4.60 -15.74
N TRP A 159 5.79 -3.73 -15.62
CA TRP A 159 6.70 -3.64 -14.48
C TRP A 159 6.11 -2.74 -13.40
N TYR A 160 6.83 -2.60 -12.27
CA TYR A 160 6.41 -1.71 -11.20
C TYR A 160 6.29 -0.26 -11.71
N LYS A 161 5.13 0.34 -11.53
CA LYS A 161 4.87 1.73 -11.91
C LYS A 161 3.88 2.39 -10.95
N GLY A 162 3.88 3.72 -10.94
CA GLY A 162 2.98 4.51 -10.12
C GLY A 162 3.25 4.32 -8.62
N ALA A 163 4.53 4.32 -8.19
CA ALA A 163 4.88 4.15 -6.79
C ALA A 163 4.34 5.29 -5.92
N TYR A 164 3.64 4.94 -4.85
CA TYR A 164 3.11 5.91 -3.89
C TYR A 164 2.96 5.30 -2.49
N SER A 165 2.84 6.18 -1.50
CA SER A 165 2.41 5.84 -0.15
C SER A 165 1.28 6.77 0.27
N PHE A 166 0.42 6.33 1.19
CA PHE A 166 -0.59 7.20 1.77
C PHE A 166 -0.84 6.93 3.25
N LEU A 167 -1.35 7.96 3.90
CA LEU A 167 -1.93 7.88 5.24
C LEU A 167 -3.42 8.18 5.12
N GLU A 168 -4.25 7.26 5.58
CA GLU A 168 -5.70 7.37 5.47
C GLU A 168 -6.39 7.13 6.80
N ASN A 169 -7.37 7.99 7.12
CA ASN A 169 -8.43 7.71 8.06
C ASN A 169 -9.64 7.21 7.28
N PHE A 170 -9.90 5.90 7.29
CA PHE A 170 -10.97 5.30 6.48
C PHE A 170 -12.35 5.29 7.15
N ASP A 171 -12.45 5.71 8.43
CA ASP A 171 -13.70 5.81 9.17
C ASP A 171 -13.79 7.20 9.83
N PRO A 172 -14.91 7.93 9.77
CA PRO A 172 -15.08 9.22 10.43
C PRO A 172 -14.96 9.17 11.96
N ILE A 173 -15.10 8.00 12.57
CA ILE A 173 -14.81 7.81 14.00
C ILE A 173 -13.34 8.16 14.25
N ASN A 174 -13.05 8.93 15.26
CA ASN A 174 -11.69 9.40 15.58
C ASN A 174 -11.06 10.33 14.54
N SER A 175 -11.81 10.86 13.58
CA SER A 175 -11.30 11.76 12.54
C SER A 175 -10.79 13.11 13.08
N ILE A 176 -11.14 13.46 14.31
CA ILE A 176 -10.69 14.69 14.98
C ILE A 176 -9.28 14.56 15.55
N TYR A 177 -8.76 13.34 15.73
CA TYR A 177 -7.41 13.13 16.24
C TYR A 177 -6.39 13.22 15.10
N PRO A 178 -5.30 13.98 15.28
CA PRO A 178 -4.24 14.06 14.27
C PRO A 178 -3.56 12.70 14.09
N ARG A 179 -3.15 12.42 12.85
CA ARG A 179 -2.41 11.24 12.45
C ARG A 179 -1.16 11.64 11.72
N SER A 180 -0.09 10.92 11.97
CA SER A 180 1.17 11.11 11.26
C SER A 180 1.86 9.77 11.02
N VAL A 181 2.68 9.74 10.01
CA VAL A 181 3.49 8.56 9.67
C VAL A 181 4.79 9.02 9.02
N LEU A 182 5.87 8.30 9.30
CA LEU A 182 7.15 8.49 8.65
C LEU A 182 7.40 7.34 7.67
N TYR A 183 7.60 7.69 6.40
CA TYR A 183 8.12 6.78 5.37
C TYR A 183 9.60 7.05 5.16
N LYS A 184 10.41 5.99 5.10
CA LYS A 184 11.87 6.08 5.09
C LYS A 184 12.47 5.11 4.07
N ASN A 185 13.67 5.43 3.60
CA ASN A 185 14.53 4.50 2.85
C ASN A 185 13.81 3.88 1.63
N GLN A 186 13.28 4.71 0.75
CA GLN A 186 12.63 4.25 -0.46
C GLN A 186 13.68 3.84 -1.50
N TRP A 187 13.61 2.60 -1.97
CA TRP A 187 14.49 2.05 -3.00
C TRP A 187 13.71 1.27 -4.05
N MET A 188 14.13 1.37 -5.29
CA MET A 188 13.67 0.50 -6.36
C MET A 188 14.80 -0.33 -6.93
N ARG A 189 14.51 -1.60 -7.21
CA ARG A 189 15.42 -2.45 -7.97
C ARG A 189 14.90 -2.56 -9.40
N LEU A 190 15.78 -2.24 -10.35
CA LEU A 190 15.48 -2.40 -11.77
C LEU A 190 15.58 -3.88 -12.18
N ALA A 191 14.95 -4.23 -13.28
CA ALA A 191 15.05 -5.57 -13.89
C ALA A 191 16.50 -5.93 -14.29
N SER A 192 17.37 -4.91 -14.50
CA SER A 192 18.81 -5.08 -14.67
C SER A 192 19.54 -5.60 -13.43
N GLY A 193 18.90 -5.54 -12.26
CA GLY A 193 19.49 -5.90 -10.96
C GLY A 193 20.01 -4.71 -10.16
N GLU A 194 20.08 -3.51 -10.72
CA GLU A 194 20.55 -2.31 -10.06
C GLU A 194 19.53 -1.77 -9.06
N TRP A 195 19.97 -1.40 -7.86
CA TRP A 195 19.16 -0.69 -6.87
C TRP A 195 19.36 0.82 -7.02
N LYS A 196 18.25 1.56 -7.03
CA LYS A 196 18.21 3.03 -7.09
C LYS A 196 17.48 3.57 -5.86
N GLU A 197 18.09 4.50 -5.16
CA GLU A 197 17.41 5.25 -4.12
C GLU A 197 16.40 6.22 -4.74
N ILE A 198 15.24 6.35 -4.10
CA ILE A 198 14.23 7.34 -4.49
C ILE A 198 14.38 8.55 -3.59
N THR A 199 14.79 9.65 -4.17
CA THR A 199 15.05 10.91 -3.45
C THR A 199 14.02 12.00 -3.74
N GLY A 200 13.09 11.76 -4.67
CA GLY A 200 12.06 12.71 -5.08
C GLY A 200 10.65 12.17 -4.86
N ALA A 201 9.77 13.01 -4.34
CA ALA A 201 8.36 12.70 -4.22
C ALA A 201 7.49 13.96 -4.33
N LYS A 202 6.24 13.79 -4.77
CA LYS A 202 5.22 14.84 -4.82
C LYS A 202 4.17 14.58 -3.76
N PHE A 203 3.94 15.56 -2.89
CA PHE A 203 2.87 15.54 -1.90
C PHE A 203 1.52 15.85 -2.54
N SER A 204 0.45 15.19 -2.10
CA SER A 204 -0.93 15.41 -2.53
C SER A 204 -1.90 15.01 -1.42
N CYS A 205 -3.18 15.32 -1.61
CA CYS A 205 -4.28 14.87 -0.78
C CYS A 205 -5.44 14.37 -1.66
N ASP A 206 -6.41 13.69 -1.04
CA ASP A 206 -7.64 13.26 -1.68
C ASP A 206 -8.63 14.41 -1.92
N ASP A 207 -9.84 14.08 -2.40
CA ASP A 207 -10.88 15.08 -2.65
C ASP A 207 -11.37 15.75 -1.38
N THR A 208 -11.28 15.13 -0.22
CA THR A 208 -11.63 15.76 1.06
C THR A 208 -10.77 16.98 1.32
N GLY A 209 -9.48 16.91 1.02
CA GLY A 209 -8.57 18.05 1.10
C GLY A 209 -8.73 19.01 -0.08
N ARG A 210 -8.73 18.50 -1.32
CA ARG A 210 -8.80 19.34 -2.53
C ARG A 210 -10.08 20.16 -2.62
N SER A 211 -11.22 19.62 -2.19
CA SER A 211 -12.50 20.34 -2.15
C SER A 211 -12.64 21.35 -1.00
N GLY A 212 -11.63 21.42 -0.13
CA GLY A 212 -11.67 22.32 1.02
C GLY A 212 -12.59 21.87 2.16
N LEU A 213 -12.98 20.61 2.20
CA LEU A 213 -13.75 20.06 3.32
C LEU A 213 -12.91 19.92 4.60
N ARG A 214 -11.59 19.68 4.43
CA ARG A 214 -10.57 19.61 5.47
C ARG A 214 -9.32 20.34 5.01
N TYR A 215 -8.70 21.11 5.90
CA TYR A 215 -7.44 21.85 5.64
C TYR A 215 -6.30 21.41 6.57
N ASP A 216 -6.59 20.51 7.50
CA ASP A 216 -5.69 20.04 8.54
C ASP A 216 -4.85 18.85 8.07
N TYR A 217 -4.15 19.05 6.96
CA TYR A 217 -3.23 18.06 6.40
C TYR A 217 -1.94 18.74 5.92
N SER A 218 -0.84 18.02 6.03
CA SER A 218 0.47 18.47 5.58
C SER A 218 1.41 17.30 5.30
N GLY A 219 2.49 17.58 4.58
CA GLY A 219 3.60 16.68 4.39
C GLY A 219 4.91 17.47 4.38
N SER A 220 5.94 16.89 4.96
CA SER A 220 7.29 17.46 5.00
C SER A 220 8.34 16.41 4.71
N VAL A 221 9.46 16.83 4.15
CA VAL A 221 10.65 16.00 3.96
C VAL A 221 11.65 16.39 5.04
N ASP A 222 12.21 15.40 5.73
CA ASP A 222 13.31 15.63 6.66
C ASP A 222 14.58 15.96 5.85
N GLN A 223 15.04 17.21 5.93
CA GLN A 223 16.22 17.69 5.23
C GLN A 223 17.55 17.22 5.85
N ALA A 224 17.51 16.52 6.98
CA ALA A 224 18.71 16.04 7.66
C ALA A 224 19.40 14.86 6.94
N LYS A 225 18.89 14.43 5.79
CA LYS A 225 19.39 13.31 5.00
C LYS A 225 19.66 13.63 3.53
N ILE A 226 19.84 14.91 3.20
CA ILE A 226 20.35 15.31 1.87
C ILE A 226 21.85 15.57 1.98
#